data_f1861f3b237b3e3df3e10b6af597b81e
#
_entry.id   f1861f3b237b3e3df3e10b6af597b81e
#
_cell.length_a   1.000
_cell.length_b   1.000
_cell.length_c   1.000
_cell.angle_alpha   90.00
_cell.angle_beta   90.00
_cell.angle_gamma   90.00
#
_symmetry.space_group_name_H-M   'P 1'
#
loop_
_entity.id
_entity.type
_entity.pdbx_description
1 polymer ?
#
loop_
_entity_poly.entity_id
_entity_poly.type
_entity_poly.pdbx_seq_one_letter_code
_entity_poly.pdbx_strand_id
1 'polypeptide(L)'
;DLKGMVTNGKGQKLNGRFVVFDIETTGFSSLTCQIIEIGAVLVENGEITDRFSTFVNPKVPIPFRIEQLTSINDSMVMDAPTIEEVLPKFLEFSKDAVMVAHNADFDMGFIMKNCDRLGIAHDFTYVDTVGMARFLLPALNRFKLDTVAKAVGVSLENHHRAVDDAACTAEIFVKFVKMLEERDIRDVDMLNEQGAVSVNTIRKLPTYHVIIFARNETGRINLYKLVSQSHLKYYHRRPRVPKSVLEQYRDGLLVGSACEAGELYQAILRNAPDTEIARLVNFYDYLEIQPVGNNRFMIADDKHDMI
;
A
#
# COMPACT_ATOMS: atom_id res chain seq x y z
N ASP A 1 0.04 7.99 6.81
CA ASP A 1 -1.37 8.25 6.91
C ASP A 1 -2.09 7.14 7.65
N LEU A 2 -3.20 7.51 8.24
CA LEU A 2 -3.99 6.70 9.16
C LEU A 2 -5.16 6.01 8.47
N LYS A 3 -4.94 5.56 7.26
CA LYS A 3 -5.84 4.62 6.64
C LYS A 3 -5.93 3.38 7.55
N GLY A 4 -7.15 2.95 7.87
CA GLY A 4 -7.34 1.73 8.65
C GLY A 4 -6.63 0.55 7.98
N MET A 5 -6.12 -0.38 8.76
CA MET A 5 -5.44 -1.57 8.24
C MET A 5 -6.40 -2.57 7.57
N VAL A 6 -7.69 -2.42 7.77
CA VAL A 6 -8.75 -3.19 7.11
C VAL A 6 -9.55 -2.30 6.18
N THR A 7 -9.72 -2.72 4.95
CA THR A 7 -10.57 -2.06 3.95
C THR A 7 -11.81 -2.91 3.71
N ASN A 8 -12.98 -2.29 3.74
CA ASN A 8 -14.27 -2.95 3.48
C ASN A 8 -14.53 -4.16 4.38
N GLY A 9 -14.26 -4.02 5.68
CA GLY A 9 -14.52 -5.06 6.67
C GLY A 9 -16.00 -5.36 6.80
N LYS A 10 -16.34 -6.64 6.96
CA LYS A 10 -17.70 -7.17 7.11
C LYS A 10 -17.83 -8.11 8.30
N GLY A 11 -17.04 -7.87 9.36
CA GLY A 11 -17.04 -8.68 10.57
C GLY A 11 -16.42 -10.07 10.40
N GLN A 12 -15.64 -10.31 9.36
CA GLN A 12 -15.01 -11.62 9.15
C GLN A 12 -14.11 -11.98 10.32
N LYS A 13 -14.20 -13.24 10.76
CA LYS A 13 -13.45 -13.78 11.88
C LYS A 13 -11.98 -13.97 11.53
N LEU A 14 -11.06 -13.70 12.47
CA LEU A 14 -9.62 -13.88 12.29
C LEU A 14 -9.18 -15.34 12.17
N ASN A 15 -10.01 -16.28 12.59
CA ASN A 15 -9.81 -17.71 12.35
C ASN A 15 -10.50 -18.22 11.08
N GLY A 16 -11.00 -17.32 10.22
CA GLY A 16 -11.68 -17.63 8.99
C GLY A 16 -10.75 -17.95 7.83
N ARG A 17 -11.20 -17.64 6.63
CA ARG A 17 -10.54 -17.90 5.36
C ARG A 17 -9.83 -16.63 4.88
N PHE A 18 -8.51 -16.72 4.70
CA PHE A 18 -7.67 -15.63 4.20
C PHE A 18 -6.81 -16.10 3.03
N VAL A 19 -6.67 -15.26 2.03
CA VAL A 19 -5.68 -15.43 0.97
C VAL A 19 -4.62 -14.35 1.13
N VAL A 20 -3.42 -14.79 1.50
CA VAL A 20 -2.24 -13.93 1.62
C VAL A 20 -1.50 -14.00 0.30
N PHE A 21 -1.28 -12.86 -0.34
CA PHE A 21 -0.72 -12.84 -1.69
C PHE A 21 0.27 -11.69 -1.88
N ASP A 22 1.07 -11.86 -2.90
CA ASP A 22 2.03 -10.89 -3.39
C ASP A 22 2.05 -10.92 -4.91
N ILE A 23 2.34 -9.81 -5.55
CA ILE A 23 2.46 -9.71 -7.00
C ILE A 23 3.78 -9.08 -7.39
N GLU A 24 4.30 -9.48 -8.55
CA GLU A 24 5.35 -8.75 -9.25
C GLU A 24 4.77 -8.08 -10.50
N THR A 25 5.30 -6.91 -10.83
CA THR A 25 4.72 -6.04 -11.88
C THR A 25 5.81 -5.43 -12.75
N THR A 26 5.44 -4.95 -13.93
CA THR A 26 6.37 -4.22 -14.82
C THR A 26 6.72 -2.82 -14.33
N GLY A 27 6.09 -2.36 -13.26
CA GLY A 27 6.31 -1.04 -12.66
C GLY A 27 5.28 -0.77 -11.56
N PHE A 28 5.21 0.46 -11.08
CA PHE A 28 4.53 0.77 -9.84
C PHE A 28 3.11 1.35 -9.99
N SER A 29 2.71 1.70 -11.21
CA SER A 29 1.38 2.25 -11.47
C SER A 29 0.42 1.19 -11.98
N SER A 30 -0.64 0.90 -11.25
CA SER A 30 -1.71 0.00 -11.70
C SER A 30 -2.45 0.49 -12.94
N LEU A 31 -2.32 1.78 -13.28
CA LEU A 31 -2.94 2.38 -14.47
C LEU A 31 -2.18 2.05 -15.76
N THR A 32 -0.85 1.94 -15.69
CA THR A 32 0.02 1.85 -16.87
C THR A 32 0.89 0.59 -16.89
N CYS A 33 1.04 -0.10 -15.77
CA CYS A 33 1.90 -1.27 -15.63
C CYS A 33 1.08 -2.56 -15.53
N GLN A 34 1.76 -3.69 -15.74
CA GLN A 34 1.15 -5.01 -15.86
C GLN A 34 1.68 -5.95 -14.77
N ILE A 35 0.86 -6.90 -14.36
CA ILE A 35 1.27 -8.00 -13.48
C ILE A 35 2.13 -9.00 -14.27
N ILE A 36 3.22 -9.47 -13.69
CA ILE A 36 4.11 -10.49 -14.26
C ILE A 36 4.22 -11.76 -13.41
N GLU A 37 3.84 -11.74 -12.15
CA GLU A 37 3.75 -12.90 -11.28
C GLU A 37 2.67 -12.69 -10.23
N ILE A 38 1.93 -13.75 -9.87
CA ILE A 38 1.05 -13.80 -8.70
C ILE A 38 1.44 -15.00 -7.87
N GLY A 39 1.72 -14.75 -6.59
CA GLY A 39 1.93 -15.79 -5.58
C GLY A 39 0.94 -15.61 -4.44
N ALA A 40 0.29 -16.69 -4.02
CA ALA A 40 -0.68 -16.65 -2.96
C ALA A 40 -0.68 -17.92 -2.13
N VAL A 41 -1.07 -17.80 -0.88
CA VAL A 41 -1.31 -18.93 0.01
C VAL A 41 -2.66 -18.77 0.70
N LEU A 42 -3.35 -19.88 0.86
CA LEU A 42 -4.61 -19.94 1.59
C LEU A 42 -4.32 -20.25 3.05
N VAL A 43 -4.88 -19.44 3.93
CA VAL A 43 -4.82 -19.62 5.38
C VAL A 43 -6.23 -19.86 5.90
N GLU A 44 -6.44 -20.98 6.56
CA GLU A 44 -7.69 -21.36 7.23
C GLU A 44 -7.39 -21.81 8.65
N ASN A 45 -8.14 -21.30 9.63
CA ASN A 45 -7.92 -21.60 11.06
C ASN A 45 -6.46 -21.43 11.52
N GLY A 46 -5.76 -20.43 10.98
CA GLY A 46 -4.38 -20.13 11.32
C GLY A 46 -3.34 -21.08 10.68
N GLU A 47 -3.72 -21.89 9.71
CA GLU A 47 -2.84 -22.82 9.01
C GLU A 47 -2.84 -22.55 7.51
N ILE A 48 -1.66 -22.70 6.88
CA ILE A 48 -1.52 -22.62 5.42
C ILE A 48 -1.99 -23.97 4.85
N THR A 49 -3.06 -23.92 4.02
CA THR A 49 -3.71 -25.12 3.49
C THR A 49 -3.56 -25.31 1.99
N ASP A 50 -3.25 -24.27 1.23
CA ASP A 50 -3.10 -24.33 -0.22
C ASP A 50 -2.20 -23.19 -0.74
N ARG A 51 -1.69 -23.34 -1.96
CA ARG A 51 -0.81 -22.38 -2.63
C ARG A 51 -1.25 -22.16 -4.07
N PHE A 52 -1.04 -20.93 -4.55
CA PHE A 52 -1.25 -20.53 -5.93
C PHE A 52 0.00 -19.79 -6.41
N SER A 53 0.57 -20.17 -7.53
CA SER A 53 1.75 -19.51 -8.09
C SER A 53 1.72 -19.59 -9.61
N THR A 54 1.85 -18.45 -10.27
CA THR A 54 1.93 -18.37 -11.73
C THR A 54 2.67 -17.13 -12.19
N PHE A 55 3.47 -17.28 -13.24
CA PHE A 55 3.86 -16.15 -14.06
C PHE A 55 2.67 -15.66 -14.89
N VAL A 56 2.72 -14.40 -15.28
CA VAL A 56 1.73 -13.77 -16.15
C VAL A 56 2.46 -13.09 -17.30
N ASN A 57 2.05 -13.39 -18.53
CA ASN A 57 2.58 -12.71 -19.69
C ASN A 57 2.01 -11.26 -19.75
N PRO A 58 2.85 -10.23 -19.57
CA PRO A 58 2.37 -8.85 -19.54
C PRO A 58 2.04 -8.27 -20.91
N LYS A 59 2.39 -8.99 -22.02
CA LYS A 59 2.29 -8.52 -23.40
C LYS A 59 3.04 -7.22 -23.70
N VAL A 60 3.94 -6.82 -22.82
CA VAL A 60 4.87 -5.70 -22.98
C VAL A 60 6.24 -6.12 -22.45
N PRO A 61 7.34 -5.51 -22.93
CA PRO A 61 8.66 -5.80 -22.39
C PRO A 61 8.76 -5.46 -20.90
N ILE A 62 9.50 -6.30 -20.18
CA ILE A 62 9.83 -6.03 -18.77
C ILE A 62 10.98 -5.01 -18.75
N PRO A 63 10.81 -3.85 -18.08
CA PRO A 63 11.90 -2.88 -17.96
C PRO A 63 13.12 -3.49 -17.26
N PHE A 64 14.32 -3.19 -17.73
CA PHE A 64 15.57 -3.71 -17.17
C PHE A 64 15.69 -3.52 -15.66
N ARG A 65 15.24 -2.37 -15.15
CA ARG A 65 15.21 -2.09 -13.70
C ARG A 65 14.33 -3.07 -12.93
N ILE A 66 13.20 -3.47 -13.51
CA ILE A 66 12.29 -4.47 -12.89
C ILE A 66 12.92 -5.86 -12.95
N GLU A 67 13.55 -6.22 -14.06
CA GLU A 67 14.31 -7.47 -14.15
C GLU A 67 15.40 -7.55 -13.08
N GLN A 68 16.15 -6.47 -12.87
CA GLN A 68 17.14 -6.42 -11.79
C GLN A 68 16.53 -6.55 -10.39
N LEU A 69 15.35 -5.97 -10.18
CA LEU A 69 14.66 -6.00 -8.88
C LEU A 69 14.04 -7.36 -8.57
N THR A 70 13.37 -7.96 -9.56
CA THR A 70 12.53 -9.17 -9.38
C THR A 70 13.20 -10.44 -9.85
N SER A 71 14.29 -10.33 -10.61
CA SER A 71 14.94 -11.43 -11.35
C SER A 71 14.03 -12.12 -12.39
N ILE A 72 12.91 -11.47 -12.77
CA ILE A 72 11.99 -11.95 -13.80
C ILE A 72 12.32 -11.24 -15.11
N ASN A 73 12.60 -11.99 -16.14
CA ASN A 73 12.89 -11.49 -17.48
C ASN A 73 11.82 -11.90 -18.51
N ASP A 74 11.89 -11.32 -19.71
CA ASP A 74 10.91 -11.57 -20.76
C ASP A 74 10.79 -13.06 -21.13
N SER A 75 11.90 -13.81 -21.13
CA SER A 75 11.89 -15.23 -21.49
C SER A 75 11.09 -16.10 -20.50
N MET A 76 11.01 -15.68 -19.25
CA MET A 76 10.30 -16.41 -18.20
C MET A 76 8.77 -16.24 -18.31
N VAL A 77 8.30 -15.17 -18.94
CA VAL A 77 6.88 -14.82 -19.01
C VAL A 77 6.27 -14.92 -20.41
N MET A 78 7.09 -15.05 -21.45
CA MET A 78 6.60 -15.01 -22.84
C MET A 78 5.61 -16.14 -23.17
N ASP A 79 5.77 -17.31 -22.56
CA ASP A 79 4.88 -18.45 -22.74
C ASP A 79 3.89 -18.64 -21.58
N ALA A 80 3.88 -17.69 -20.64
CA ALA A 80 2.96 -17.72 -19.52
C ALA A 80 1.54 -17.30 -19.94
N PRO A 81 0.51 -17.72 -19.21
CA PRO A 81 -0.85 -17.27 -19.45
C PRO A 81 -0.99 -15.74 -19.25
N THR A 82 -1.94 -15.14 -19.95
CA THR A 82 -2.23 -13.71 -19.79
C THR A 82 -3.06 -13.43 -18.55
N ILE A 83 -3.17 -12.17 -18.16
CA ILE A 83 -3.98 -11.79 -16.99
C ILE A 83 -5.46 -12.14 -17.18
N GLU A 84 -5.97 -12.11 -18.41
CA GLU A 84 -7.32 -12.53 -18.75
C GLU A 84 -7.58 -14.00 -18.42
N GLU A 85 -6.56 -14.85 -18.52
CA GLU A 85 -6.63 -16.28 -18.21
C GLU A 85 -6.36 -16.54 -16.71
N VAL A 86 -5.43 -15.78 -16.11
CA VAL A 86 -4.97 -15.97 -14.73
C VAL A 86 -5.96 -15.41 -13.72
N LEU A 87 -6.51 -14.22 -13.95
CA LEU A 87 -7.33 -13.52 -12.97
C LEU A 87 -8.55 -14.33 -12.54
N PRO A 88 -9.34 -14.95 -13.44
CA PRO A 88 -10.46 -15.80 -13.03
C PRO A 88 -10.03 -16.96 -12.13
N LYS A 89 -8.88 -17.58 -12.39
CA LYS A 89 -8.33 -18.67 -11.57
C LYS A 89 -7.89 -18.17 -10.18
N PHE A 90 -7.26 -17.01 -10.12
CA PHE A 90 -6.90 -16.38 -8.86
C PHE A 90 -8.13 -16.00 -8.04
N LEU A 91 -9.17 -15.46 -8.67
CA LEU A 91 -10.45 -15.13 -8.01
C LEU A 91 -11.18 -16.37 -7.50
N GLU A 92 -11.13 -17.49 -8.22
CA GLU A 92 -11.67 -18.76 -7.74
C GLU A 92 -10.87 -19.29 -6.52
N PHE A 93 -9.54 -19.20 -6.56
CA PHE A 93 -8.67 -19.55 -5.43
C PHE A 93 -8.98 -18.69 -4.18
N SER A 94 -9.28 -17.41 -4.37
CA SER A 94 -9.55 -16.45 -3.29
C SER A 94 -11.03 -16.27 -2.95
N LYS A 95 -11.90 -17.12 -3.50
CA LYS A 95 -13.33 -17.05 -3.25
C LYS A 95 -13.68 -17.15 -1.77
N ASP A 96 -14.56 -16.26 -1.31
CA ASP A 96 -15.01 -16.16 0.07
C ASP A 96 -13.89 -15.91 1.10
N ALA A 97 -12.74 -15.43 0.65
CA ALA A 97 -11.61 -15.12 1.51
C ALA A 97 -11.44 -13.61 1.71
N VAL A 98 -10.91 -13.24 2.88
CA VAL A 98 -10.33 -11.91 3.10
C VAL A 98 -8.94 -11.91 2.46
N MET A 99 -8.64 -10.86 1.67
CA MET A 99 -7.35 -10.69 1.03
C MET A 99 -6.35 -10.06 2.01
N VAL A 100 -5.12 -10.52 1.98
CA VAL A 100 -4.05 -10.01 2.85
C VAL A 100 -2.79 -9.81 2.00
N ALA A 101 -2.15 -8.66 2.15
CA ALA A 101 -0.85 -8.40 1.54
C ALA A 101 -0.02 -7.45 2.40
N HIS A 102 1.28 -7.43 2.15
CA HIS A 102 2.21 -6.51 2.79
C HIS A 102 2.31 -5.22 1.97
N ASN A 103 1.73 -4.12 2.45
CA ASN A 103 1.40 -2.92 1.69
C ASN A 103 0.25 -3.15 0.68
N ALA A 104 -0.84 -3.67 1.19
CA ALA A 104 -1.96 -4.24 0.44
C ALA A 104 -2.60 -3.32 -0.61
N ASP A 105 -2.55 -2.00 -0.43
CA ASP A 105 -3.11 -1.06 -1.43
C ASP A 105 -2.41 -1.16 -2.78
N PHE A 106 -1.12 -1.51 -2.80
CA PHE A 106 -0.38 -1.72 -4.03
C PHE A 106 -0.92 -2.94 -4.79
N ASP A 107 -0.90 -4.10 -4.15
CA ASP A 107 -1.31 -5.37 -4.76
C ASP A 107 -2.79 -5.37 -5.12
N MET A 108 -3.63 -4.93 -4.21
CA MET A 108 -5.08 -4.83 -4.44
C MET A 108 -5.41 -3.81 -5.53
N GLY A 109 -4.65 -2.73 -5.66
CA GLY A 109 -4.81 -1.75 -6.73
C GLY A 109 -4.69 -2.39 -8.11
N PHE A 110 -3.70 -3.25 -8.33
CA PHE A 110 -3.53 -4.01 -9.58
C PHE A 110 -4.64 -5.03 -9.80
N ILE A 111 -5.01 -5.78 -8.77
CA ILE A 111 -6.10 -6.78 -8.87
C ILE A 111 -7.43 -6.10 -9.21
N MET A 112 -7.83 -5.08 -8.46
CA MET A 112 -9.09 -4.38 -8.68
C MET A 112 -9.13 -3.68 -10.04
N LYS A 113 -8.02 -3.07 -10.48
CA LYS A 113 -7.93 -2.44 -11.79
C LYS A 113 -8.11 -3.43 -12.94
N ASN A 114 -7.52 -4.62 -12.83
CA ASN A 114 -7.73 -5.67 -13.82
C ASN A 114 -9.15 -6.24 -13.79
N CYS A 115 -9.77 -6.37 -12.62
CA CYS A 115 -11.20 -6.72 -12.51
C CYS A 115 -12.07 -5.70 -13.24
N ASP A 116 -11.86 -4.41 -13.00
CA ASP A 116 -12.62 -3.33 -13.65
C ASP A 116 -12.45 -3.36 -15.17
N ARG A 117 -11.20 -3.52 -15.64
CA ARG A 117 -10.90 -3.60 -17.08
C ARG A 117 -11.57 -4.79 -17.76
N LEU A 118 -11.70 -5.91 -17.07
CA LEU A 118 -12.34 -7.13 -17.58
C LEU A 118 -13.84 -7.21 -17.29
N GLY A 119 -14.42 -6.19 -16.68
CA GLY A 119 -15.85 -6.16 -16.35
C GLY A 119 -16.24 -7.16 -15.25
N ILE A 120 -15.30 -7.53 -14.39
CA ILE A 120 -15.53 -8.45 -13.27
C ILE A 120 -15.91 -7.63 -12.04
N ALA A 121 -17.12 -7.84 -11.53
CA ALA A 121 -17.57 -7.22 -10.29
C ALA A 121 -16.76 -7.75 -9.10
N HIS A 122 -16.41 -6.87 -8.17
CA HIS A 122 -15.65 -7.22 -6.97
C HIS A 122 -16.15 -6.44 -5.75
N ASP A 123 -15.98 -7.05 -4.59
CA ASP A 123 -16.31 -6.47 -3.28
C ASP A 123 -15.34 -7.03 -2.23
N PHE A 124 -14.05 -6.82 -2.47
CA PHE A 124 -12.99 -7.36 -1.62
C PHE A 124 -12.97 -6.72 -0.25
N THR A 125 -12.84 -7.55 0.78
CA THR A 125 -12.29 -7.15 2.07
C THR A 125 -10.82 -7.46 2.06
N TYR A 126 -9.96 -6.52 2.44
CA TYR A 126 -8.53 -6.78 2.55
C TYR A 126 -7.87 -6.14 3.75
N VAL A 127 -6.78 -6.75 4.19
CA VAL A 127 -6.01 -6.39 5.37
C VAL A 127 -4.56 -6.11 4.96
N ASP A 128 -3.99 -5.03 5.50
CA ASP A 128 -2.60 -4.66 5.29
C ASP A 128 -1.75 -5.08 6.48
N THR A 129 -0.82 -6.01 6.27
CA THR A 129 0.11 -6.45 7.31
C THR A 129 1.11 -5.38 7.75
N VAL A 130 1.38 -4.35 6.93
CA VAL A 130 2.15 -3.18 7.38
C VAL A 130 1.38 -2.43 8.47
N GLY A 131 0.08 -2.22 8.28
CA GLY A 131 -0.79 -1.62 9.29
C GLY A 131 -0.85 -2.44 10.58
N MET A 132 -0.98 -3.77 10.45
CA MET A 132 -0.93 -4.69 11.59
C MET A 132 0.42 -4.61 12.33
N ALA A 133 1.53 -4.59 11.59
CA ALA A 133 2.87 -4.49 12.17
C ALA A 133 3.06 -3.18 12.95
N ARG A 134 2.59 -2.06 12.42
CA ARG A 134 2.62 -0.78 13.13
C ARG A 134 1.84 -0.80 14.44
N PHE A 135 0.72 -1.50 14.46
CA PHE A 135 -0.12 -1.64 15.65
C PHE A 135 0.49 -2.60 16.68
N LEU A 136 0.98 -3.77 16.24
CA LEU A 136 1.45 -4.83 17.12
C LEU A 136 2.92 -4.71 17.51
N LEU A 137 3.73 -4.05 16.71
CA LEU A 137 5.18 -3.90 16.88
C LEU A 137 5.58 -2.42 16.92
N PRO A 138 5.08 -1.62 17.87
CA PRO A 138 5.27 -0.16 17.89
C PRO A 138 6.74 0.26 18.11
N ALA A 139 7.60 -0.63 18.53
CA ALA A 139 9.03 -0.39 18.71
C ALA A 139 9.83 -0.42 17.38
N LEU A 140 9.25 -0.92 16.29
CA LEU A 140 9.90 -0.94 15.00
C LEU A 140 9.86 0.44 14.33
N ASN A 141 10.99 0.83 13.73
CA ASN A 141 11.10 2.08 12.96
C ASN A 141 10.89 1.87 11.45
N ARG A 142 10.95 0.63 10.99
CA ARG A 142 10.77 0.24 9.58
C ARG A 142 9.90 -1.00 9.50
N PHE A 143 9.07 -1.07 8.45
CA PHE A 143 8.06 -2.13 8.28
C PHE A 143 8.19 -2.85 6.93
N LYS A 144 9.42 -2.94 6.39
CA LYS A 144 9.71 -3.82 5.24
C LYS A 144 9.48 -5.27 5.65
N LEU A 145 9.14 -6.11 4.68
CA LEU A 145 8.81 -7.52 4.94
C LEU A 145 9.93 -8.26 5.69
N ASP A 146 11.18 -8.09 5.28
CA ASP A 146 12.36 -8.67 5.93
C ASP A 146 12.51 -8.23 7.39
N THR A 147 12.28 -6.96 7.66
CA THR A 147 12.38 -6.37 9.01
C THR A 147 11.29 -6.92 9.91
N VAL A 148 10.06 -6.98 9.41
CA VAL A 148 8.91 -7.52 10.16
C VAL A 148 9.08 -9.02 10.39
N ALA A 149 9.47 -9.78 9.36
CA ALA A 149 9.75 -11.21 9.47
C ALA A 149 10.77 -11.51 10.57
N LYS A 150 11.90 -10.81 10.57
CA LYS A 150 12.93 -10.93 11.59
C LYS A 150 12.40 -10.62 13.00
N ALA A 151 11.59 -9.57 13.14
CA ALA A 151 11.04 -9.16 14.44
C ALA A 151 10.12 -10.22 15.06
N VAL A 152 9.42 -11.00 14.25
CA VAL A 152 8.50 -12.06 14.71
C VAL A 152 9.07 -13.47 14.56
N GLY A 153 10.35 -13.61 14.16
CA GLY A 153 11.04 -14.90 14.02
C GLY A 153 10.54 -15.74 12.85
N VAL A 154 10.19 -15.12 11.74
CA VAL A 154 9.84 -15.78 10.47
C VAL A 154 11.04 -15.73 9.54
N SER A 155 11.37 -16.88 8.94
CA SER A 155 12.43 -17.00 7.92
C SER A 155 11.92 -16.47 6.58
N LEU A 156 12.76 -15.73 5.87
CA LEU A 156 12.52 -15.26 4.52
C LEU A 156 13.55 -15.90 3.60
N GLU A 157 13.20 -17.06 3.05
CA GLU A 157 14.00 -17.78 2.07
C GLU A 157 13.56 -17.40 0.66
N ASN A 158 14.52 -17.32 -0.29
CA ASN A 158 14.25 -17.02 -1.70
C ASN A 158 13.47 -15.71 -1.97
N HIS A 159 13.92 -14.62 -1.41
CA HIS A 159 13.39 -13.28 -1.72
C HIS A 159 13.24 -13.07 -3.24
N HIS A 160 12.15 -12.40 -3.63
CA HIS A 160 11.78 -12.00 -5.00
C HIS A 160 11.06 -13.06 -5.83
N ARG A 161 10.44 -14.06 -5.21
CA ARG A 161 9.41 -14.88 -5.82
C ARG A 161 8.10 -14.59 -5.09
N ALA A 162 7.08 -14.22 -5.83
CA ALA A 162 5.80 -13.76 -5.25
C ALA A 162 5.19 -14.79 -4.27
N VAL A 163 5.28 -16.10 -4.56
CA VAL A 163 4.75 -17.13 -3.66
C VAL A 163 5.56 -17.27 -2.37
N ASP A 164 6.86 -17.04 -2.40
CA ASP A 164 7.71 -17.12 -1.20
C ASP A 164 7.50 -15.90 -0.31
N ASP A 165 7.38 -14.71 -0.90
CA ASP A 165 7.01 -13.48 -0.18
C ASP A 165 5.59 -13.56 0.40
N ALA A 166 4.65 -14.14 -0.35
CA ALA A 166 3.29 -14.42 0.15
C ALA A 166 3.30 -15.41 1.31
N ALA A 167 4.08 -16.48 1.23
CA ALA A 167 4.20 -17.47 2.31
C ALA A 167 4.83 -16.85 3.58
N CYS A 168 5.87 -16.05 3.43
CA CYS A 168 6.46 -15.30 4.54
C CYS A 168 5.44 -14.36 5.18
N THR A 169 4.72 -13.60 4.37
CA THR A 169 3.64 -12.70 4.83
C THR A 169 2.54 -13.49 5.55
N ALA A 170 2.19 -14.67 5.05
CA ALA A 170 1.19 -15.55 5.70
C ALA A 170 1.65 -16.04 7.08
N GLU A 171 2.90 -16.43 7.23
CA GLU A 171 3.45 -16.82 8.53
C GLU A 171 3.46 -15.65 9.52
N ILE A 172 3.82 -14.46 9.05
CA ILE A 172 3.71 -13.22 9.84
C ILE A 172 2.26 -12.97 10.24
N PHE A 173 1.33 -13.05 9.30
CA PHE A 173 -0.09 -12.86 9.53
C PHE A 173 -0.64 -13.83 10.59
N VAL A 174 -0.30 -15.11 10.51
CA VAL A 174 -0.71 -16.11 11.50
C VAL A 174 -0.19 -15.76 12.90
N LYS A 175 1.05 -15.31 13.03
CA LYS A 175 1.60 -14.83 14.31
C LYS A 175 0.88 -13.58 14.80
N PHE A 176 0.57 -12.64 13.92
CA PHE A 176 -0.20 -11.46 14.28
C PHE A 176 -1.61 -11.79 14.75
N VAL A 177 -2.29 -12.74 14.12
CA VAL A 177 -3.61 -13.20 14.57
C VAL A 177 -3.54 -13.76 16.00
N LYS A 178 -2.53 -14.55 16.33
CA LYS A 178 -2.33 -15.03 17.71
C LYS A 178 -2.14 -13.88 18.71
N MET A 179 -1.33 -12.89 18.36
CA MET A 179 -1.14 -11.70 19.20
C MET A 179 -2.44 -10.90 19.37
N LEU A 180 -3.29 -10.83 18.34
CA LEU A 180 -4.59 -10.17 18.40
C LEU A 180 -5.58 -10.96 19.28
N GLU A 181 -5.61 -12.28 19.16
CA GLU A 181 -6.45 -13.15 20.02
C GLU A 181 -6.11 -12.99 21.50
N GLU A 182 -4.84 -12.84 21.85
CA GLU A 182 -4.38 -12.53 23.22
C GLU A 182 -4.90 -11.18 23.74
N ARG A 183 -5.29 -10.27 22.83
CA ARG A 183 -5.90 -8.97 23.14
C ARG A 183 -7.43 -8.97 23.00
N ASP A 184 -8.05 -10.16 22.88
CA ASP A 184 -9.48 -10.33 22.63
C ASP A 184 -10.01 -9.66 21.35
N ILE A 185 -9.14 -9.46 20.36
CA ILE A 185 -9.50 -9.00 19.01
C ILE A 185 -9.73 -10.23 18.14
N ARG A 186 -10.98 -10.45 17.67
CA ARG A 186 -11.40 -11.71 17.06
C ARG A 186 -11.94 -11.59 15.64
N ASP A 187 -12.16 -10.39 15.15
CA ASP A 187 -12.63 -10.14 13.80
C ASP A 187 -11.97 -8.89 13.19
N VAL A 188 -12.15 -8.71 11.87
CA VAL A 188 -11.50 -7.60 11.13
C VAL A 188 -12.05 -6.23 11.52
N ASP A 189 -13.31 -6.13 11.96
CA ASP A 189 -13.90 -4.85 12.36
C ASP A 189 -13.34 -4.42 13.71
N MET A 190 -13.23 -5.34 14.66
CA MET A 190 -12.55 -5.09 15.95
C MET A 190 -11.09 -4.71 15.74
N LEU A 191 -10.38 -5.38 14.81
CA LEU A 191 -9.00 -5.04 14.46
C LEU A 191 -8.91 -3.61 13.94
N ASN A 192 -9.79 -3.23 13.02
CA ASN A 192 -9.78 -1.88 12.45
C ASN A 192 -10.10 -0.80 13.50
N GLU A 193 -11.03 -1.07 14.39
CA GLU A 193 -11.44 -0.18 15.47
C GLU A 193 -10.35 -0.02 16.54
N GLN A 194 -9.81 -1.13 17.04
CA GLN A 194 -8.78 -1.16 18.08
C GLN A 194 -7.44 -0.60 17.57
N GLY A 195 -7.10 -0.83 16.30
CA GLY A 195 -5.92 -0.31 15.64
C GLY A 195 -6.07 1.14 15.19
N ALA A 196 -7.24 1.76 15.35
CA ALA A 196 -7.46 3.16 14.99
C ALA A 196 -6.60 4.09 15.84
N VAL A 197 -5.88 4.98 15.16
CA VAL A 197 -5.01 5.94 15.84
C VAL A 197 -5.85 7.11 16.37
N SER A 198 -5.67 7.46 17.63
CA SER A 198 -6.41 8.57 18.24
C SER A 198 -6.13 9.90 17.54
N VAL A 199 -7.11 10.81 17.53
CA VAL A 199 -6.96 12.19 17.01
C VAL A 199 -5.77 12.90 17.65
N ASN A 200 -5.49 12.65 18.92
CA ASN A 200 -4.35 13.25 19.62
C ASN A 200 -3.01 12.76 19.10
N THR A 201 -2.92 11.48 18.73
CA THR A 201 -1.73 10.91 18.08
C THR A 201 -1.57 11.48 16.68
N ILE A 202 -2.66 11.55 15.90
CA ILE A 202 -2.68 12.14 14.55
C ILE A 202 -2.12 13.57 14.59
N ARG A 203 -2.55 14.37 15.56
CA ARG A 203 -2.10 15.75 15.72
C ARG A 203 -0.59 15.91 15.92
N LYS A 204 0.10 14.87 16.39
CA LYS A 204 1.53 14.88 16.68
C LYS A 204 2.40 14.28 15.58
N LEU A 205 1.81 13.65 14.57
CA LEU A 205 2.55 13.07 13.44
C LEU A 205 3.29 14.14 12.64
N PRO A 206 4.39 13.78 11.96
CA PRO A 206 5.02 14.66 10.98
C PRO A 206 4.03 15.16 9.94
N THR A 207 4.22 16.39 9.51
CA THR A 207 3.38 17.03 8.48
C THR A 207 4.23 17.48 7.31
N TYR A 208 3.61 17.49 6.16
CA TYR A 208 4.20 17.89 4.90
C TYR A 208 3.36 18.98 4.26
N HIS A 209 3.99 19.81 3.44
CA HIS A 209 3.27 20.77 2.62
C HIS A 209 2.47 20.05 1.53
N VAL A 210 1.32 20.60 1.22
CA VAL A 210 0.44 20.21 0.12
C VAL A 210 -0.17 21.46 -0.47
N ILE A 211 -0.35 21.47 -1.79
CA ILE A 211 -1.10 22.54 -2.47
C ILE A 211 -2.42 21.97 -2.93
N ILE A 212 -3.50 22.70 -2.67
CA ILE A 212 -4.84 22.26 -3.02
C ILE A 212 -5.55 23.40 -3.77
N PHE A 213 -6.01 23.10 -4.98
CA PHE A 213 -6.84 24.02 -5.78
C PHE A 213 -8.26 23.50 -5.89
N ALA A 214 -9.22 24.42 -5.83
CA ALA A 214 -10.61 24.14 -6.19
C ALA A 214 -10.80 24.27 -7.71
N ARG A 215 -11.28 23.23 -8.37
CA ARG A 215 -11.56 23.20 -9.81
C ARG A 215 -12.95 23.75 -10.16
N ASN A 216 -13.88 23.65 -9.22
CA ASN A 216 -15.29 23.97 -9.41
C ASN A 216 -15.94 24.34 -8.07
N GLU A 217 -17.23 24.58 -8.07
CA GLU A 217 -18.00 24.96 -6.88
C GLU A 217 -18.01 23.86 -5.79
N THR A 218 -18.10 22.59 -6.19
CA THR A 218 -17.98 21.46 -5.25
C THR A 218 -16.63 21.45 -4.56
N GLY A 219 -15.55 21.63 -5.34
CA GLY A 219 -14.20 21.76 -4.81
C GLY A 219 -14.03 22.94 -3.87
N ARG A 220 -14.63 24.08 -4.16
CA ARG A 220 -14.60 25.24 -3.27
C ARG A 220 -15.24 24.94 -1.91
N ILE A 221 -16.40 24.30 -1.91
CA ILE A 221 -17.08 23.87 -0.68
C ILE A 221 -16.23 22.85 0.09
N ASN A 222 -15.68 21.87 -0.60
CA ASN A 222 -14.83 20.84 -0.02
C ASN A 222 -13.54 21.43 0.55
N LEU A 223 -12.93 22.38 -0.12
CA LEU A 223 -11.76 23.10 0.39
C LEU A 223 -12.08 23.83 1.71
N TYR A 224 -13.22 24.50 1.82
CA TYR A 224 -13.63 25.15 3.05
C TYR A 224 -13.85 24.15 4.19
N LYS A 225 -14.44 22.98 3.89
CA LYS A 225 -14.58 21.90 4.87
C LYS A 225 -13.23 21.39 5.36
N LEU A 226 -12.27 21.18 4.46
CA LEU A 226 -10.90 20.79 4.80
C LEU A 226 -10.20 21.80 5.68
N VAL A 227 -10.28 23.09 5.33
CA VAL A 227 -9.72 24.19 6.13
C VAL A 227 -10.35 24.20 7.53
N SER A 228 -11.67 24.06 7.63
CA SER A 228 -12.36 23.98 8.91
C SER A 228 -11.90 22.79 9.74
N GLN A 229 -11.81 21.60 9.15
CA GLN A 229 -11.30 20.39 9.82
C GLN A 229 -9.86 20.59 10.32
N SER A 230 -9.01 21.21 9.50
CA SER A 230 -7.61 21.45 9.84
C SER A 230 -7.41 22.34 11.06
N HIS A 231 -8.32 23.29 11.28
CA HIS A 231 -8.27 24.21 12.42
C HIS A 231 -9.04 23.70 13.65
N LEU A 232 -10.22 23.15 13.46
CA LEU A 232 -11.10 22.77 14.56
C LEU A 232 -10.73 21.39 15.16
N LYS A 233 -10.36 20.43 14.31
CA LYS A 233 -10.15 19.05 14.75
C LYS A 233 -8.68 18.61 14.80
N TYR A 234 -7.89 19.04 13.82
CA TYR A 234 -6.54 18.51 13.64
C TYR A 234 -5.42 19.51 13.91
N TYR A 235 -5.73 20.70 14.39
CA TYR A 235 -4.72 21.73 14.67
C TYR A 235 -3.72 21.28 15.76
N HIS A 236 -2.44 21.39 15.46
CA HIS A 236 -1.36 21.29 16.42
C HIS A 236 -0.16 22.10 15.93
N ARG A 237 0.10 23.26 16.56
CA ARG A 237 1.09 24.27 16.14
C ARG A 237 0.82 24.92 14.77
N ARG A 238 0.19 24.18 13.86
CA ARG A 238 -0.25 24.61 12.53
C ARG A 238 -1.49 23.81 12.12
N PRO A 239 -2.27 24.30 11.15
CA PRO A 239 -3.36 23.55 10.58
C PRO A 239 -2.84 22.27 9.89
N ARG A 240 -3.53 21.15 10.07
CA ARG A 240 -3.17 19.84 9.53
C ARG A 240 -4.38 19.14 8.98
N VAL A 241 -4.17 18.32 7.96
CA VAL A 241 -5.22 17.48 7.38
C VAL A 241 -4.65 16.09 7.17
N PRO A 242 -5.21 15.03 7.79
CA PRO A 242 -4.90 13.66 7.43
C PRO A 242 -5.25 13.39 5.96
N LYS A 243 -4.46 12.59 5.26
CA LYS A 243 -4.76 12.20 3.87
C LYS A 243 -6.13 11.54 3.73
N SER A 244 -6.51 10.71 4.68
CA SER A 244 -7.83 10.06 4.71
C SER A 244 -8.98 11.07 4.74
N VAL A 245 -8.81 12.19 5.43
CA VAL A 245 -9.79 13.29 5.45
C VAL A 245 -9.76 14.07 4.12
N LEU A 246 -8.56 14.30 3.56
CA LEU A 246 -8.43 14.91 2.24
C LEU A 246 -9.14 14.06 1.17
N GLU A 247 -8.99 12.74 1.20
CA GLU A 247 -9.66 11.83 0.28
C GLU A 247 -11.19 11.89 0.37
N GLN A 248 -11.75 12.05 1.57
CA GLN A 248 -13.21 12.21 1.74
C GLN A 248 -13.77 13.46 1.04
N TYR A 249 -12.96 14.49 0.92
CA TYR A 249 -13.34 15.77 0.31
C TYR A 249 -12.67 16.02 -1.05
N ARG A 250 -12.10 14.99 -1.67
CA ARG A 250 -11.28 15.14 -2.88
C ARG A 250 -12.05 15.60 -4.12
N ASP A 251 -13.33 15.36 -4.17
CA ASP A 251 -14.16 15.73 -5.32
C ASP A 251 -14.08 17.25 -5.59
N GLY A 252 -13.80 17.60 -6.84
CA GLY A 252 -13.62 18.97 -7.29
C GLY A 252 -12.32 19.66 -6.87
N LEU A 253 -11.37 18.90 -6.26
CA LEU A 253 -10.04 19.40 -5.87
C LEU A 253 -8.94 18.91 -6.82
N LEU A 254 -7.88 19.70 -6.92
CA LEU A 254 -6.57 19.31 -7.46
C LEU A 254 -5.54 19.38 -6.34
N VAL A 255 -4.82 18.31 -6.14
CA VAL A 255 -3.82 18.17 -5.09
C VAL A 255 -2.44 18.06 -5.70
N GLY A 256 -1.54 18.96 -5.31
CA GLY A 256 -0.17 19.04 -5.80
C GLY A 256 0.87 18.65 -4.76
N SER A 257 2.04 18.19 -5.24
CA SER A 257 3.13 17.68 -4.41
C SER A 257 3.88 18.75 -3.59
N ALA A 258 3.62 20.02 -3.87
CA ALA A 258 4.26 21.16 -3.22
C ALA A 258 5.80 21.22 -3.39
N CYS A 259 6.50 21.81 -2.43
CA CYS A 259 7.92 22.13 -2.47
C CYS A 259 8.79 21.06 -1.74
N GLU A 260 10.02 21.45 -1.39
CA GLU A 260 10.96 20.62 -0.61
C GLU A 260 10.40 20.16 0.75
N ALA A 261 9.43 20.87 1.30
CA ALA A 261 8.72 20.45 2.51
C ALA A 261 7.53 19.51 2.23
N GLY A 262 7.30 19.16 0.97
CA GLY A 262 6.30 18.17 0.56
C GLY A 262 6.73 16.74 0.84
N GLU A 263 5.76 15.84 0.99
CA GLU A 263 6.03 14.45 1.34
C GLU A 263 6.82 13.69 0.28
N LEU A 264 6.49 13.90 -1.01
CA LEU A 264 7.22 13.27 -2.12
C LEU A 264 8.68 13.69 -2.15
N TYR A 265 8.93 14.99 -2.05
CA TYR A 265 10.29 15.52 -2.05
C TYR A 265 11.10 14.97 -0.86
N GLN A 266 10.52 14.97 0.34
CA GLN A 266 11.15 14.40 1.52
C GLN A 266 11.39 12.88 1.40
N ALA A 267 10.50 12.15 0.74
CA ALA A 267 10.69 10.74 0.46
C ALA A 267 11.88 10.49 -0.48
N ILE A 268 12.03 11.32 -1.52
CA ILE A 268 13.18 11.26 -2.44
C ILE A 268 14.48 11.54 -1.69
N LEU A 269 14.52 12.61 -0.87
CA LEU A 269 15.73 12.99 -0.10
C LEU A 269 16.21 11.89 0.86
N ARG A 270 15.30 11.11 1.42
CA ARG A 270 15.67 9.99 2.32
C ARG A 270 15.88 8.66 1.60
N ASN A 271 15.94 8.67 0.26
CA ASN A 271 16.07 7.46 -0.56
C ASN A 271 15.00 6.41 -0.24
N ALA A 272 13.75 6.85 -0.15
CA ALA A 272 12.62 5.93 0.06
C ALA A 272 12.55 4.88 -1.06
N PRO A 273 12.06 3.67 -0.78
CA PRO A 273 11.88 2.63 -1.80
C PRO A 273 10.99 3.12 -2.96
N ASP A 274 11.24 2.63 -4.16
CA ASP A 274 10.47 2.99 -5.36
C ASP A 274 8.98 2.74 -5.21
N THR A 275 8.59 1.70 -4.48
CA THR A 275 7.18 1.40 -4.17
C THR A 275 6.52 2.52 -3.34
N GLU A 276 7.25 3.09 -2.41
CA GLU A 276 6.78 4.25 -1.64
C GLU A 276 6.70 5.50 -2.50
N ILE A 277 7.73 5.76 -3.31
CA ILE A 277 7.74 6.90 -4.25
C ILE A 277 6.55 6.80 -5.22
N ALA A 278 6.32 5.63 -5.81
CA ALA A 278 5.20 5.43 -6.74
C ALA A 278 3.84 5.64 -6.06
N ARG A 279 3.66 5.15 -4.84
CA ARG A 279 2.44 5.38 -4.06
C ARG A 279 2.22 6.88 -3.81
N LEU A 280 3.27 7.61 -3.48
CA LEU A 280 3.18 9.06 -3.25
C LEU A 280 2.89 9.82 -4.55
N VAL A 281 3.55 9.47 -5.65
CA VAL A 281 3.27 10.07 -6.97
C VAL A 281 1.82 9.88 -7.36
N ASN A 282 1.27 8.67 -7.17
CA ASN A 282 -0.11 8.37 -7.52
C ASN A 282 -1.15 9.07 -6.61
N PHE A 283 -0.74 9.58 -5.47
CA PHE A 283 -1.61 10.34 -4.59
C PHE A 283 -1.91 11.75 -5.13
N TYR A 284 -0.99 12.36 -5.86
CA TYR A 284 -1.12 13.73 -6.35
C TYR A 284 -1.73 13.77 -7.75
N ASP A 285 -2.49 14.84 -8.04
CA ASP A 285 -3.03 15.10 -9.36
C ASP A 285 -1.98 15.74 -10.28
N TYR A 286 -1.00 16.44 -9.70
CA TYR A 286 0.16 16.98 -10.41
C TYR A 286 1.38 17.07 -9.50
N LEU A 287 2.55 17.12 -10.10
CA LEU A 287 3.82 17.27 -9.40
C LEU A 287 4.45 18.63 -9.71
N GLU A 288 5.08 19.23 -8.71
CA GLU A 288 5.78 20.48 -8.85
C GLU A 288 7.29 20.25 -8.98
N ILE A 289 7.89 20.94 -9.94
CA ILE A 289 9.33 21.00 -10.13
C ILE A 289 9.81 22.35 -9.60
N GLN A 290 10.69 22.32 -8.61
CA GLN A 290 11.27 23.51 -8.03
C GLN A 290 12.50 23.99 -8.84
N PRO A 291 12.71 25.31 -8.97
CA PRO A 291 13.95 25.82 -9.56
C PRO A 291 15.18 25.34 -8.78
N VAL A 292 16.26 25.02 -9.51
CA VAL A 292 17.52 24.52 -8.92
C VAL A 292 18.03 25.42 -7.77
N GLY A 293 17.84 26.73 -7.91
CA GLY A 293 18.24 27.68 -6.85
C GLY A 293 17.54 27.46 -5.50
N ASN A 294 16.33 26.89 -5.50
CA ASN A 294 15.61 26.54 -4.27
C ASN A 294 16.22 25.33 -3.55
N ASN A 295 17.05 24.55 -4.25
CA ASN A 295 17.64 23.31 -3.75
C ASN A 295 19.07 23.50 -3.20
N ARG A 296 19.51 24.74 -3.00
CA ARG A 296 20.87 25.03 -2.48
C ARG A 296 21.20 24.37 -1.16
N PHE A 297 20.21 24.11 -0.32
CA PHE A 297 20.42 23.40 0.95
C PHE A 297 20.96 21.97 0.74
N MET A 298 20.64 21.33 -0.40
CA MET A 298 21.11 19.99 -0.74
C MET A 298 22.63 19.95 -0.96
N ILE A 299 23.24 21.07 -1.37
CA ILE A 299 24.68 21.19 -1.52
C ILE A 299 25.37 21.10 -0.15
N ALA A 300 24.82 21.77 0.86
CA ALA A 300 25.33 21.71 2.22
C ALA A 300 25.19 20.30 2.84
N ASP A 301 24.18 19.53 2.40
CA ASP A 301 23.92 18.15 2.84
C ASP A 301 24.65 17.09 1.98
N ASP A 302 25.54 17.51 1.07
CA ASP A 302 26.29 16.63 0.15
C ASP A 302 25.41 15.77 -0.76
N LYS A 303 24.28 16.34 -1.20
CA LYS A 303 23.26 15.68 -2.04
C LYS A 303 23.24 16.23 -3.47
N HIS A 304 24.40 16.50 -4.03
CA HIS A 304 24.55 17.11 -5.37
C HIS A 304 23.85 16.31 -6.47
N ASP A 305 23.90 14.98 -6.39
CA ASP A 305 23.34 14.09 -7.42
C ASP A 305 21.81 14.10 -7.46
N MET A 306 21.16 14.75 -6.50
CA MET A 306 19.71 14.84 -6.39
C MET A 306 19.13 16.17 -6.88
N ILE A 307 20.00 17.15 -7.21
CA ILE A 307 19.63 18.48 -7.71
C ILE A 307 19.33 18.39 -9.22
#